data_256e3591e27f1deb04ce1817df4622b1
#
_entry.id   256e3591e27f1deb04ce1817df4622b1
#
_cell.length_a   1.000
_cell.length_b   1.000
_cell.length_c   1.000
_cell.angle_alpha   90.00
_cell.angle_beta   90.00
_cell.angle_gamma   90.00
#
_symmetry.space_group_name_H-M   'P 1'
#
loop_
_entity.id
_entity.type
_entity.pdbx_description
1 polymer ?
#
loop_
_entity_poly.entity_id
_entity_poly.type
_entity_poly.pdbx_seq_one_letter_code
_entity_poly.pdbx_strand_id
1 'polypeptide(L)'
;MIKILRRRFILVTMISTFAVLSVIIGALNIASFTGINNRNDAVLSFLAGNDGHFPDEYMIPQEDKPIGFDSEKTELKKPEMPVNDDFLHGNKHFTREMPYETRFFSVNLDYDGNIISYDTGMIFAVNDEEVKEYADSAFNSFKRLKKVRGTNNAYRYLLKQTDSGYQIIFTDISRDIQNAKRVLFYSLIISIIGLAAVYVLVYFFSKKVFKPIEESYQKQKRFITDASHELKTPLAIIAANADVIEMEEGESEWSKSIKNQVGRMSSLVENMVELTRLDEGSNLLFEDLDLSTAVKETAEAYNALSETKGLTINVNVESGIKVKGDEAKLRQLVGLLLDNAIKYSVKDESRGIEVFLKKKSGKAVLKISNPAEGLSIQNYDVLFDRFYRPDSSRNSKEGGTGIGLSVVKSIAEAHSYKASAYSKDAKIITFEIKDIKYI
;
A
#
# COMPACT_ATOMS: atom_id res chain seq x y z
N MET A 1 12.10 13.10 8.27
CA MET A 1 11.01 13.05 7.28
C MET A 1 11.45 12.42 5.95
N ILE A 2 12.45 12.92 5.24
CA ILE A 2 12.88 12.44 3.90
C ILE A 2 13.32 10.97 3.87
N LYS A 3 14.03 10.49 4.90
CA LYS A 3 14.41 9.06 5.02
C LYS A 3 13.19 8.14 5.09
N ILE A 4 12.10 8.56 5.75
CA ILE A 4 10.85 7.79 5.86
C ILE A 4 10.14 7.79 4.51
N LEU A 5 10.08 8.95 3.83
CA LEU A 5 9.46 9.08 2.52
C LEU A 5 10.18 8.20 1.47
N ARG A 6 11.51 8.21 1.46
CA ARG A 6 12.32 7.35 0.60
C ARG A 6 12.07 5.86 0.86
N ARG A 7 11.99 5.43 2.14
CA ARG A 7 11.67 4.03 2.48
C ARG A 7 10.27 3.63 1.99
N ARG A 8 9.28 4.50 2.18
CA ARG A 8 7.91 4.28 1.69
C ARG A 8 7.87 4.21 0.17
N PHE A 9 8.59 5.08 -0.53
CA PHE A 9 8.69 5.04 -1.99
C PHE A 9 9.27 3.71 -2.48
N ILE A 10 10.41 3.26 -1.93
CA ILE A 10 11.00 1.96 -2.28
C ILE A 10 10.01 0.82 -2.02
N LEU A 11 9.35 0.82 -0.86
CA LEU A 11 8.41 -0.23 -0.48
C LEU A 11 7.20 -0.29 -1.43
N VAL A 12 6.59 0.85 -1.73
CA VAL A 12 5.43 0.92 -2.65
C VAL A 12 5.82 0.46 -4.05
N THR A 13 6.97 0.90 -4.56
CA THR A 13 7.48 0.48 -5.87
C THR A 13 7.73 -1.03 -5.91
N MET A 14 8.34 -1.59 -4.87
CA MET A 14 8.61 -3.03 -4.80
C MET A 14 7.33 -3.87 -4.72
N ILE A 15 6.35 -3.45 -3.90
CA ILE A 15 5.04 -4.13 -3.83
C ILE A 15 4.34 -4.08 -5.19
N SER A 16 4.32 -2.92 -5.85
CA SER A 16 3.69 -2.77 -7.16
C SER A 16 4.36 -3.67 -8.21
N THR A 17 5.70 -3.68 -8.27
CA THR A 17 6.45 -4.53 -9.20
C THR A 17 6.21 -6.01 -8.91
N PHE A 18 6.21 -6.42 -7.63
CA PHE A 18 5.91 -7.79 -7.24
C PHE A 18 4.49 -8.21 -7.65
N ALA A 19 3.49 -7.35 -7.45
CA ALA A 19 2.11 -7.62 -7.84
C ALA A 19 1.97 -7.82 -9.36
N VAL A 20 2.58 -6.94 -10.17
CA VAL A 20 2.56 -7.05 -11.64
C VAL A 20 3.23 -8.33 -12.10
N LEU A 21 4.43 -8.65 -11.57
CA LEU A 21 5.14 -9.89 -11.92
C LEU A 21 4.33 -11.13 -11.53
N SER A 22 3.70 -11.14 -10.36
CA SER A 22 2.86 -12.25 -9.90
C SER A 22 1.67 -12.50 -10.84
N VAL A 23 1.03 -11.45 -11.34
CA VAL A 23 -0.07 -11.55 -12.31
C VAL A 23 0.44 -12.11 -13.64
N ILE A 24 1.56 -11.61 -14.15
CA ILE A 24 2.13 -12.06 -15.44
C ILE A 24 2.52 -13.54 -15.34
N ILE A 25 3.24 -13.93 -14.28
CA ILE A 25 3.67 -15.32 -14.08
C ILE A 25 2.45 -16.24 -13.90
N GLY A 26 1.48 -15.82 -13.11
CA GLY A 26 0.24 -16.56 -12.92
C GLY A 26 -0.50 -16.77 -14.24
N ALA A 27 -0.69 -15.73 -15.03
CA ALA A 27 -1.32 -15.81 -16.35
C ALA A 27 -0.56 -16.73 -17.30
N LEU A 28 0.76 -16.61 -17.37
CA LEU A 28 1.61 -17.44 -18.24
C LEU A 28 1.54 -18.92 -17.87
N ASN A 29 1.60 -19.24 -16.57
CA ASN A 29 1.52 -20.62 -16.11
C ASN A 29 0.11 -21.21 -16.28
N ILE A 30 -0.96 -20.44 -16.05
CA ILE A 30 -2.33 -20.86 -16.30
C ILE A 30 -2.52 -21.11 -17.80
N ALA A 31 -2.06 -20.22 -18.66
CA ALA A 31 -2.14 -20.40 -20.11
C ALA A 31 -1.38 -21.65 -20.59
N SER A 32 -0.18 -21.90 -20.04
CA SER A 32 0.61 -23.10 -20.32
C SER A 32 -0.14 -24.38 -19.93
N PHE A 33 -0.65 -24.44 -18.70
CA PHE A 33 -1.42 -25.61 -18.23
C PHE A 33 -2.70 -25.84 -19.01
N THR A 34 -3.42 -24.78 -19.32
CA THR A 34 -4.66 -24.86 -20.12
C THR A 34 -4.36 -25.31 -21.53
N GLY A 35 -3.28 -24.82 -22.14
CA GLY A 35 -2.82 -25.23 -23.46
C GLY A 35 -2.50 -26.73 -23.52
N ILE A 36 -1.78 -27.25 -22.52
CA ILE A 36 -1.46 -28.70 -22.40
C ILE A 36 -2.75 -29.52 -22.31
N ASN A 37 -3.68 -29.12 -21.45
CA ASN A 37 -4.93 -29.83 -21.27
C ASN A 37 -5.76 -29.86 -22.57
N ASN A 38 -5.90 -28.72 -23.24
CA ASN A 38 -6.68 -28.61 -24.48
C ASN A 38 -6.06 -29.44 -25.59
N ARG A 39 -4.73 -29.45 -25.74
CA ARG A 39 -4.04 -30.28 -26.74
C ARG A 39 -4.29 -31.76 -26.48
N ASN A 40 -4.08 -32.23 -25.26
CA ASN A 40 -4.28 -33.64 -24.93
C ASN A 40 -5.75 -34.07 -25.02
N ASP A 41 -6.70 -33.18 -24.67
CA ASP A 41 -8.13 -33.46 -24.85
C ASP A 41 -8.52 -33.56 -26.30
N ALA A 42 -7.91 -32.81 -27.21
CA ALA A 42 -8.12 -32.91 -28.63
C ALA A 42 -7.61 -34.27 -29.15
N VAL A 43 -6.41 -34.70 -28.73
CA VAL A 43 -5.83 -36.01 -29.06
C VAL A 43 -6.73 -37.16 -28.58
N LEU A 44 -7.13 -37.12 -27.32
CA LEU A 44 -8.03 -38.13 -26.75
C LEU A 44 -9.37 -38.21 -27.47
N SER A 45 -9.92 -37.06 -27.86
CA SER A 45 -11.17 -37.02 -28.62
C SER A 45 -11.03 -37.63 -30.03
N PHE A 46 -9.86 -37.39 -30.67
CA PHE A 46 -9.54 -37.95 -31.95
C PHE A 46 -9.41 -39.48 -31.89
N LEU A 47 -8.62 -39.98 -30.92
CA LEU A 47 -8.48 -41.43 -30.71
C LEU A 47 -9.80 -42.09 -30.35
N ALA A 48 -10.64 -41.45 -29.54
CA ALA A 48 -11.97 -41.97 -29.19
C ALA A 48 -12.93 -42.01 -30.41
N GLY A 49 -12.75 -41.12 -31.38
CA GLY A 49 -13.48 -41.15 -32.63
C GLY A 49 -13.06 -42.29 -33.56
N ASN A 50 -11.86 -42.85 -33.37
CA ASN A 50 -11.26 -43.92 -34.19
C ASN A 50 -10.97 -45.19 -33.36
N ASP A 51 -11.88 -45.58 -32.50
CA ASP A 51 -11.85 -46.81 -31.70
C ASP A 51 -10.55 -47.03 -30.90
N GLY A 52 -9.94 -45.93 -30.47
CA GLY A 52 -8.74 -45.94 -29.62
C GLY A 52 -7.40 -46.03 -30.36
N HIS A 53 -7.41 -45.93 -31.68
CA HIS A 53 -6.22 -46.01 -32.51
C HIS A 53 -6.08 -44.80 -33.43
N PHE A 54 -4.88 -44.56 -33.96
CA PHE A 54 -4.73 -43.70 -35.13
C PHE A 54 -5.09 -44.49 -36.37
N PRO A 55 -5.82 -43.92 -37.33
CA PRO A 55 -6.12 -44.59 -38.61
C PRO A 55 -4.82 -44.97 -39.34
N ASP A 56 -4.84 -46.14 -40.02
CA ASP A 56 -3.67 -46.68 -40.74
C ASP A 56 -3.10 -45.71 -41.77
N GLU A 57 -3.95 -44.86 -42.34
CA GLU A 57 -3.53 -43.83 -43.31
C GLU A 57 -2.51 -42.83 -42.73
N TYR A 58 -2.46 -42.68 -41.42
CA TYR A 58 -1.48 -41.82 -40.69
C TYR A 58 -0.23 -42.60 -40.27
N MET A 59 -0.26 -43.94 -40.34
CA MET A 59 0.80 -44.83 -39.87
C MET A 59 1.68 -45.40 -40.99
N ILE A 60 1.31 -45.21 -42.27
CA ILE A 60 2.08 -45.75 -43.40
C ILE A 60 3.29 -44.86 -43.65
N PRO A 61 4.55 -45.37 -43.47
CA PRO A 61 5.73 -44.68 -43.99
C PRO A 61 5.59 -44.63 -45.52
N GLN A 62 5.88 -43.49 -46.12
CA GLN A 62 6.05 -43.50 -47.60
C GLN A 62 7.13 -44.55 -47.94
N GLU A 63 6.75 -45.62 -48.63
CA GLU A 63 7.73 -46.55 -49.15
C GLU A 63 8.83 -45.77 -49.85
N ASP A 64 10.06 -46.04 -49.43
CA ASP A 64 11.28 -45.55 -50.07
C ASP A 64 11.20 -45.88 -51.60
N LYS A 65 10.78 -44.93 -52.38
CA LYS A 65 11.09 -45.01 -53.82
C LYS A 65 12.58 -44.89 -53.92
N PRO A 66 13.28 -45.87 -54.50
CA PRO A 66 14.72 -45.79 -54.67
C PRO A 66 15.05 -44.48 -55.38
N ILE A 67 15.98 -43.73 -54.80
CA ILE A 67 16.51 -42.49 -55.39
C ILE A 67 17.29 -42.91 -56.62
N GLY A 68 16.56 -43.08 -57.77
CA GLY A 68 17.17 -43.14 -59.07
C GLY A 68 17.50 -41.70 -59.48
N PHE A 69 18.78 -41.39 -59.54
CA PHE A 69 19.28 -40.20 -60.19
C PHE A 69 18.96 -40.30 -61.68
N ASP A 70 17.81 -39.79 -62.11
CA ASP A 70 17.57 -39.43 -63.50
C ASP A 70 17.08 -38.02 -63.61
N SER A 71 17.93 -37.22 -64.23
CA SER A 71 17.72 -35.81 -64.49
C SER A 71 16.84 -35.61 -65.70
N GLU A 72 15.56 -35.75 -65.56
CA GLU A 72 14.60 -35.17 -66.49
C GLU A 72 13.38 -34.61 -65.77
N LYS A 73 13.09 -33.35 -66.08
CA LYS A 73 11.98 -32.55 -65.58
C LYS A 73 10.66 -33.28 -65.61
N THR A 74 10.28 -33.91 -64.52
CA THR A 74 8.92 -34.35 -64.32
C THR A 74 8.34 -33.55 -63.18
N GLU A 75 7.36 -32.69 -63.47
CA GLU A 75 6.54 -32.07 -62.46
C GLU A 75 6.01 -33.15 -61.53
N LEU A 76 6.50 -33.19 -60.31
CA LEU A 76 5.98 -34.05 -59.26
C LEU A 76 4.55 -33.59 -58.96
N LYS A 77 3.55 -34.23 -59.62
CA LYS A 77 2.20 -34.24 -59.12
C LYS A 77 2.23 -34.82 -57.73
N LYS A 78 2.00 -33.98 -56.75
CA LYS A 78 1.69 -34.42 -55.39
C LYS A 78 0.58 -35.46 -55.47
N PRO A 79 0.71 -36.64 -54.85
CA PRO A 79 -0.40 -37.55 -54.76
C PRO A 79 -1.55 -36.81 -54.08
N GLU A 80 -2.68 -36.68 -54.78
CA GLU A 80 -3.95 -36.22 -54.22
C GLU A 80 -4.41 -37.32 -53.25
N MET A 81 -4.03 -37.21 -52.00
CA MET A 81 -4.68 -38.01 -50.96
C MET A 81 -6.05 -37.42 -50.68
N PRO A 82 -7.10 -38.24 -50.58
CA PRO A 82 -8.40 -37.80 -50.10
C PRO A 82 -8.32 -37.68 -48.58
N VAL A 83 -7.46 -36.81 -48.12
CA VAL A 83 -7.50 -36.38 -46.72
C VAL A 83 -8.55 -35.30 -46.65
N ASN A 84 -9.57 -35.53 -45.84
CA ASN A 84 -10.55 -34.51 -45.53
C ASN A 84 -9.78 -33.34 -44.89
N ASP A 85 -9.29 -32.44 -45.73
CA ASP A 85 -8.36 -31.36 -45.44
C ASP A 85 -8.96 -30.36 -44.42
N ASP A 86 -10.28 -30.33 -44.32
CA ASP A 86 -11.04 -29.53 -43.35
C ASP A 86 -10.74 -29.91 -41.88
N PHE A 87 -10.42 -31.18 -41.61
CA PHE A 87 -10.11 -31.60 -40.22
C PHE A 87 -8.69 -31.22 -39.81
N LEU A 88 -7.74 -31.22 -40.75
CA LEU A 88 -6.35 -30.82 -40.46
C LEU A 88 -6.17 -29.30 -40.43
N HIS A 89 -6.94 -28.55 -41.24
CA HIS A 89 -6.86 -27.08 -41.26
C HIS A 89 -7.70 -26.40 -40.19
N GLY A 90 -8.73 -27.08 -39.65
CA GLY A 90 -9.55 -26.55 -38.54
C GLY A 90 -8.90 -26.66 -37.17
N ASN A 91 -7.96 -27.57 -36.95
CA ASN A 91 -7.36 -27.85 -35.65
C ASN A 91 -5.84 -27.68 -35.71
N LYS A 92 -5.34 -26.53 -35.29
CA LYS A 92 -3.90 -26.15 -35.25
C LYS A 92 -3.00 -27.10 -34.46
N HIS A 93 -3.56 -28.16 -33.88
CA HIS A 93 -2.88 -29.09 -32.98
C HIS A 93 -2.52 -30.44 -33.60
N PHE A 94 -2.96 -30.73 -34.84
CA PHE A 94 -2.73 -32.00 -35.51
C PHE A 94 -1.62 -31.87 -36.56
N THR A 95 -0.54 -32.62 -36.40
CA THR A 95 0.55 -32.76 -37.35
C THR A 95 0.62 -34.21 -37.84
N ARG A 96 1.20 -34.47 -39.03
CA ARG A 96 1.44 -35.82 -39.53
C ARG A 96 2.37 -36.65 -38.64
N GLU A 97 3.21 -35.99 -37.80
CA GLU A 97 4.12 -36.65 -36.87
C GLU A 97 3.43 -37.06 -35.56
N MET A 98 2.21 -36.57 -35.30
CA MET A 98 1.50 -36.77 -34.06
C MET A 98 1.30 -38.23 -33.65
N PRO A 99 0.99 -39.18 -34.55
CA PRO A 99 0.88 -40.60 -34.19
C PRO A 99 2.17 -41.17 -33.62
N TYR A 100 3.32 -40.71 -34.12
CA TYR A 100 4.65 -41.15 -33.68
C TYR A 100 5.13 -40.46 -32.41
N GLU A 101 4.62 -39.27 -32.13
CA GLU A 101 4.94 -38.50 -30.93
C GLU A 101 4.04 -38.83 -29.73
N THR A 102 2.81 -39.33 -30.01
CA THR A 102 1.82 -39.58 -28.96
C THR A 102 1.99 -40.95 -28.37
N ARG A 103 2.24 -41.01 -27.06
CA ARG A 103 2.22 -42.24 -26.26
C ARG A 103 0.85 -42.42 -25.67
N PHE A 104 0.18 -43.50 -25.95
CA PHE A 104 -1.16 -43.78 -25.46
C PHE A 104 -1.37 -45.28 -25.28
N PHE A 105 -2.40 -45.65 -24.54
CA PHE A 105 -2.95 -46.98 -24.44
C PHE A 105 -4.45 -46.91 -24.28
N SER A 106 -5.12 -47.99 -24.66
CA SER A 106 -6.58 -48.08 -24.56
C SER A 106 -6.99 -49.34 -23.79
N VAL A 107 -8.10 -49.24 -23.07
CA VAL A 107 -8.65 -50.32 -22.25
C VAL A 107 -10.15 -50.42 -22.57
N ASN A 108 -10.62 -51.60 -22.92
CA ASN A 108 -12.03 -51.89 -23.10
C ASN A 108 -12.57 -52.60 -21.85
N LEU A 109 -13.67 -52.12 -21.33
CA LEU A 109 -14.32 -52.61 -20.14
C LEU A 109 -15.76 -53.09 -20.50
N ASP A 110 -16.26 -54.08 -19.76
CA ASP A 110 -17.66 -54.38 -19.77
C ASP A 110 -18.49 -53.32 -19.00
N TYR A 111 -19.82 -53.49 -18.93
CA TYR A 111 -20.69 -52.58 -18.21
C TYR A 111 -20.47 -52.59 -16.69
N ASP A 112 -19.88 -53.68 -16.13
CA ASP A 112 -19.56 -53.82 -14.73
C ASP A 112 -18.20 -53.20 -14.36
N GLY A 113 -17.34 -52.96 -15.37
CA GLY A 113 -16.02 -52.38 -15.24
C GLY A 113 -14.89 -53.40 -15.27
N ASN A 114 -15.14 -54.65 -15.67
CA ASN A 114 -14.09 -55.64 -15.85
C ASN A 114 -13.39 -55.44 -17.15
N ILE A 115 -12.08 -55.63 -17.19
CA ILE A 115 -11.29 -55.46 -18.42
C ILE A 115 -11.59 -56.64 -19.38
N ILE A 116 -12.07 -56.28 -20.58
CA ILE A 116 -12.27 -57.20 -21.70
C ILE A 116 -10.97 -57.38 -22.51
N SER A 117 -10.35 -56.25 -22.84
CA SER A 117 -9.11 -56.19 -23.60
C SER A 117 -8.39 -54.86 -23.38
N TYR A 118 -7.12 -54.81 -23.66
CA TYR A 118 -6.35 -53.56 -23.68
C TYR A 118 -5.28 -53.58 -24.75
N ASP A 119 -4.86 -52.41 -25.22
CA ASP A 119 -3.81 -52.23 -26.19
C ASP A 119 -2.78 -51.25 -25.66
N THR A 120 -1.51 -51.71 -25.49
CA THR A 120 -0.34 -50.93 -25.04
C THR A 120 0.72 -50.79 -26.11
N GLY A 121 0.39 -51.11 -27.41
CA GLY A 121 1.38 -51.12 -28.51
C GLY A 121 2.10 -49.80 -28.73
N MET A 122 1.52 -48.68 -28.31
CA MET A 122 2.08 -47.32 -28.46
C MET A 122 2.75 -46.79 -27.21
N ILE A 123 2.88 -47.62 -26.15
CA ILE A 123 3.54 -47.25 -24.91
C ILE A 123 4.22 -48.43 -24.27
N PHE A 124 5.50 -48.30 -23.96
CA PHE A 124 6.29 -49.34 -23.31
C PHE A 124 6.40 -49.21 -21.79
N ALA A 125 6.02 -48.06 -21.26
CA ALA A 125 6.25 -47.71 -19.86
C ALA A 125 5.12 -48.17 -18.92
N VAL A 126 4.13 -48.91 -19.39
CA VAL A 126 2.97 -49.36 -18.60
C VAL A 126 2.90 -50.89 -18.65
N ASN A 127 2.88 -51.52 -17.48
CA ASN A 127 2.72 -52.98 -17.35
C ASN A 127 1.24 -53.34 -17.10
N ASP A 128 0.93 -54.63 -17.14
CA ASP A 128 -0.43 -55.15 -17.02
C ASP A 128 -1.10 -54.81 -15.68
N GLU A 129 -0.35 -54.73 -14.58
CA GLU A 129 -0.86 -54.34 -13.27
C GLU A 129 -1.22 -52.85 -13.23
N GLU A 130 -0.38 -52.01 -13.84
CA GLU A 130 -0.61 -50.58 -13.93
C GLU A 130 -1.80 -50.24 -14.86
N VAL A 131 -1.98 -50.97 -15.98
CA VAL A 131 -3.17 -50.83 -16.84
C VAL A 131 -4.43 -51.03 -16.04
N LYS A 132 -4.45 -52.09 -15.22
CA LYS A 132 -5.60 -52.40 -14.35
C LYS A 132 -5.85 -51.30 -13.34
N GLU A 133 -4.83 -50.84 -12.64
CA GLU A 133 -4.95 -49.74 -11.66
C GLU A 133 -5.47 -48.46 -12.28
N TYR A 134 -4.95 -48.05 -13.44
CA TYR A 134 -5.40 -46.85 -14.14
C TYR A 134 -6.85 -46.99 -14.64
N ALA A 135 -7.23 -48.14 -15.19
CA ALA A 135 -8.57 -48.39 -15.65
C ALA A 135 -9.59 -48.39 -14.48
N ASP A 136 -9.28 -49.07 -13.38
CA ASP A 136 -10.14 -49.09 -12.18
C ASP A 136 -10.29 -47.68 -11.58
N SER A 137 -9.21 -46.93 -11.49
CA SER A 137 -9.25 -45.56 -10.97
C SER A 137 -10.12 -44.63 -11.84
N ALA A 138 -9.97 -44.68 -13.16
CA ALA A 138 -10.74 -43.88 -14.09
C ALA A 138 -12.22 -44.25 -14.08
N PHE A 139 -12.53 -45.57 -14.08
CA PHE A 139 -13.90 -46.07 -14.02
C PHE A 139 -14.59 -45.74 -12.71
N ASN A 140 -13.92 -45.87 -11.57
CA ASN A 140 -14.43 -45.44 -10.27
C ASN A 140 -14.70 -43.95 -10.21
N SER A 141 -13.85 -43.14 -10.82
CA SER A 141 -14.08 -41.69 -10.94
C SER A 141 -15.31 -41.38 -11.78
N PHE A 142 -15.54 -42.14 -12.85
CA PHE A 142 -16.76 -42.02 -13.64
C PHE A 142 -18.00 -42.46 -12.87
N LYS A 143 -17.97 -43.62 -12.20
CA LYS A 143 -19.09 -44.09 -11.38
C LYS A 143 -19.50 -43.06 -10.30
N ARG A 144 -18.50 -42.48 -9.60
CA ARG A 144 -18.73 -41.58 -8.46
C ARG A 144 -19.07 -40.14 -8.88
N LEU A 145 -18.37 -39.61 -9.88
CA LEU A 145 -18.44 -38.19 -10.23
C LEU A 145 -18.99 -37.91 -11.62
N LYS A 146 -19.34 -38.94 -12.38
CA LYS A 146 -19.75 -38.84 -13.80
C LYS A 146 -18.72 -38.12 -14.67
N LYS A 147 -17.44 -38.16 -14.29
CA LYS A 147 -16.35 -37.55 -15.05
C LYS A 147 -15.90 -38.47 -16.16
N VAL A 148 -16.17 -38.07 -17.39
CA VAL A 148 -15.71 -38.78 -18.61
C VAL A 148 -14.26 -38.46 -18.98
N ARG A 149 -13.67 -37.42 -18.38
CA ARG A 149 -12.28 -36.98 -18.61
C ARG A 149 -11.60 -36.70 -17.29
N GLY A 150 -10.33 -37.01 -17.20
CA GLY A 150 -9.53 -36.73 -16.00
C GLY A 150 -8.05 -36.92 -16.23
N THR A 151 -7.31 -36.77 -15.15
CA THR A 151 -5.87 -37.05 -15.10
C THR A 151 -5.61 -37.98 -13.93
N ASN A 152 -4.87 -39.03 -14.17
CA ASN A 152 -4.40 -39.97 -13.17
C ASN A 152 -2.86 -40.04 -13.27
N ASN A 153 -2.16 -39.51 -12.27
CA ASN A 153 -0.72 -39.32 -12.27
C ASN A 153 -0.23 -38.60 -13.54
N ALA A 154 0.52 -39.30 -14.38
CA ALA A 154 1.11 -38.81 -15.62
C ALA A 154 0.22 -39.09 -16.87
N TYR A 155 -0.94 -39.65 -16.67
CA TYR A 155 -1.83 -40.03 -17.76
C TYR A 155 -3.14 -39.23 -17.73
N ARG A 156 -3.46 -38.59 -18.86
CA ARG A 156 -4.76 -37.99 -19.10
C ARG A 156 -5.67 -38.98 -19.79
N TYR A 157 -6.93 -39.10 -19.35
CA TYR A 157 -7.83 -40.11 -19.93
C TYR A 157 -9.14 -39.50 -20.40
N LEU A 158 -9.74 -40.25 -21.36
CA LEU A 158 -11.11 -40.07 -21.84
C LEU A 158 -11.85 -41.40 -21.82
N LEU A 159 -13.00 -41.43 -21.14
CA LEU A 159 -13.90 -42.58 -21.14
C LEU A 159 -15.03 -42.35 -22.14
N LYS A 160 -15.22 -43.29 -23.04
CA LYS A 160 -16.31 -43.34 -24.05
C LYS A 160 -17.15 -44.58 -23.80
N GLN A 161 -18.46 -44.47 -23.90
CA GLN A 161 -19.38 -45.61 -23.91
C GLN A 161 -19.38 -46.22 -25.29
N THR A 162 -19.33 -47.57 -25.36
CA THR A 162 -19.38 -48.38 -26.56
C THR A 162 -20.56 -49.36 -26.50
N ASP A 163 -20.86 -50.07 -27.58
CA ASP A 163 -21.94 -51.04 -27.66
C ASP A 163 -21.70 -52.23 -26.69
N SER A 164 -20.46 -52.55 -26.36
CA SER A 164 -20.03 -53.66 -25.49
C SER A 164 -19.68 -53.26 -24.08
N GLY A 165 -19.76 -51.97 -23.71
CA GLY A 165 -19.38 -51.45 -22.38
C GLY A 165 -18.76 -50.07 -22.46
N TYR A 166 -17.51 -49.94 -21.99
CA TYR A 166 -16.77 -48.67 -21.97
C TYR A 166 -15.37 -48.84 -22.57
N GLN A 167 -14.91 -47.81 -23.23
CA GLN A 167 -13.53 -47.69 -23.68
C GLN A 167 -12.89 -46.53 -22.93
N ILE A 168 -11.70 -46.73 -22.34
CA ILE A 168 -10.91 -45.69 -21.70
C ILE A 168 -9.60 -45.58 -22.50
N ILE A 169 -9.30 -44.37 -22.93
CA ILE A 169 -8.07 -44.09 -23.68
C ILE A 169 -7.23 -43.16 -22.75
N PHE A 170 -5.97 -43.52 -22.62
CA PHE A 170 -5.00 -42.81 -21.80
C PHE A 170 -3.89 -42.26 -22.71
N THR A 171 -3.53 -40.99 -22.51
CA THR A 171 -2.34 -40.37 -23.13
C THR A 171 -1.33 -40.00 -22.09
N ASP A 172 -0.05 -40.28 -22.36
CA ASP A 172 1.08 -39.91 -21.49
C ASP A 172 1.36 -38.41 -21.62
N ILE A 173 1.13 -37.68 -20.51
CA ILE A 173 1.40 -36.24 -20.40
C ILE A 173 2.63 -35.94 -19.54
N SER A 174 3.44 -36.93 -19.19
CA SER A 174 4.60 -36.79 -18.31
C SER A 174 5.61 -35.74 -18.82
N ARG A 175 5.87 -35.74 -20.14
CA ARG A 175 6.74 -34.75 -20.78
C ARG A 175 6.16 -33.34 -20.70
N ASP A 176 4.86 -33.21 -20.92
CA ASP A 176 4.17 -31.92 -20.85
C ASP A 176 4.17 -31.36 -19.43
N ILE A 177 3.90 -32.22 -18.44
CA ILE A 177 3.99 -31.85 -17.01
C ILE A 177 5.42 -31.44 -16.64
N GLN A 178 6.42 -32.17 -17.07
CA GLN A 178 7.83 -31.81 -16.80
C GLN A 178 8.20 -30.49 -17.45
N ASN A 179 7.77 -30.23 -18.68
CA ASN A 179 7.99 -28.97 -19.38
C ASN A 179 7.28 -27.81 -18.65
N ALA A 180 6.02 -28.01 -18.21
CA ALA A 180 5.30 -27.01 -17.43
C ALA A 180 5.99 -26.70 -16.10
N LYS A 181 6.47 -27.74 -15.37
CA LYS A 181 7.27 -27.56 -14.15
C LYS A 181 8.57 -26.80 -14.41
N ARG A 182 9.22 -27.07 -15.54
CA ARG A 182 10.44 -26.37 -15.96
C ARG A 182 10.19 -24.91 -16.26
N VAL A 183 9.11 -24.60 -16.98
CA VAL A 183 8.68 -23.23 -17.27
C VAL A 183 8.37 -22.48 -15.97
N LEU A 184 7.63 -23.10 -15.05
CA LEU A 184 7.36 -22.54 -13.73
C LEU A 184 8.67 -22.23 -12.97
N PHE A 185 9.58 -23.17 -12.93
CA PHE A 185 10.86 -23.02 -12.21
C PHE A 185 11.69 -21.87 -12.79
N TYR A 186 11.86 -21.82 -14.12
CA TYR A 186 12.62 -20.74 -14.74
C TYR A 186 11.93 -19.38 -14.61
N SER A 187 10.60 -19.32 -14.71
CA SER A 187 9.86 -18.08 -14.52
C SER A 187 10.03 -17.52 -13.10
N LEU A 188 10.06 -18.38 -12.08
CA LEU A 188 10.34 -17.98 -10.70
C LEU A 188 11.77 -17.44 -10.53
N ILE A 189 12.77 -18.15 -11.08
CA ILE A 189 14.18 -17.70 -11.00
C ILE A 189 14.34 -16.34 -11.67
N ILE A 190 13.84 -16.18 -12.90
CA ILE A 190 13.93 -14.93 -13.65
C ILE A 190 13.24 -13.79 -12.89
N SER A 191 12.12 -14.08 -12.24
CA SER A 191 11.39 -13.08 -11.44
C SER A 191 12.15 -12.65 -10.19
N ILE A 192 12.79 -13.58 -9.49
CA ILE A 192 13.63 -13.25 -8.33
C ILE A 192 14.80 -12.36 -8.76
N ILE A 193 15.48 -12.73 -9.84
CA ILE A 193 16.60 -11.94 -10.38
C ILE A 193 16.09 -10.55 -10.84
N GLY A 194 14.96 -10.51 -11.54
CA GLY A 194 14.33 -9.26 -11.97
C GLY A 194 13.95 -8.34 -10.81
N LEU A 195 13.33 -8.89 -9.76
CA LEU A 195 13.01 -8.15 -8.54
C LEU A 195 14.27 -7.61 -7.84
N ALA A 196 15.32 -8.41 -7.75
CA ALA A 196 16.59 -7.98 -7.19
C ALA A 196 17.22 -6.84 -8.01
N ALA A 197 17.20 -6.94 -9.33
CA ALA A 197 17.70 -5.90 -10.23
C ALA A 197 16.90 -4.58 -10.09
N VAL A 198 15.57 -4.67 -10.07
CA VAL A 198 14.69 -3.50 -9.85
C VAL A 198 14.95 -2.90 -8.47
N TYR A 199 15.11 -3.71 -7.42
CA TYR A 199 15.44 -3.19 -6.09
C TYR A 199 16.74 -2.39 -6.09
N VAL A 200 17.79 -2.92 -6.70
CA VAL A 200 19.09 -2.23 -6.80
C VAL A 200 18.94 -0.91 -7.55
N LEU A 201 18.27 -0.90 -8.69
CA LEU A 201 18.01 0.31 -9.46
C LEU A 201 17.21 1.34 -8.65
N VAL A 202 16.08 0.95 -8.07
CA VAL A 202 15.23 1.83 -7.26
C VAL A 202 16.00 2.37 -6.06
N TYR A 203 16.82 1.55 -5.40
CA TYR A 203 17.65 1.99 -4.28
C TYR A 203 18.63 3.09 -4.66
N PHE A 204 19.37 2.92 -5.77
CA PHE A 204 20.34 3.93 -6.24
C PHE A 204 19.64 5.18 -6.79
N PHE A 205 18.62 5.01 -7.63
CA PHE A 205 17.89 6.16 -8.20
C PHE A 205 17.13 6.94 -7.13
N SER A 206 16.53 6.28 -6.14
CA SER A 206 15.84 6.98 -5.06
C SER A 206 16.78 7.93 -4.31
N LYS A 207 18.05 7.55 -4.09
CA LYS A 207 19.02 8.44 -3.44
C LYS A 207 19.27 9.70 -4.27
N LYS A 208 19.39 9.55 -5.59
CA LYS A 208 19.64 10.66 -6.51
C LYS A 208 18.43 11.60 -6.64
N VAL A 209 17.23 11.04 -6.69
CA VAL A 209 15.97 11.80 -6.82
C VAL A 209 15.64 12.57 -5.54
N PHE A 210 15.87 11.98 -4.36
CA PHE A 210 15.55 12.64 -3.09
C PHE A 210 16.62 13.64 -2.62
N LYS A 211 17.85 13.58 -3.14
CA LYS A 211 18.94 14.51 -2.76
C LYS A 211 18.59 15.98 -3.01
N PRO A 212 18.10 16.39 -4.20
CA PRO A 212 17.75 17.80 -4.43
C PRO A 212 16.59 18.30 -3.54
N ILE A 213 15.65 17.41 -3.21
CA ILE A 213 14.56 17.74 -2.29
C ILE A 213 15.12 18.00 -0.88
N GLU A 214 16.04 17.16 -0.42
CA GLU A 214 16.73 17.33 0.86
C GLU A 214 17.54 18.63 0.89
N GLU A 215 18.30 18.92 -0.15
CA GLU A 215 19.08 20.17 -0.28
C GLU A 215 18.20 21.41 -0.32
N SER A 216 17.09 21.39 -1.05
CA SER A 216 16.12 22.48 -1.12
C SER A 216 15.48 22.72 0.26
N TYR A 217 15.07 21.66 0.95
CA TYR A 217 14.52 21.73 2.29
C TYR A 217 15.52 22.31 3.30
N GLN A 218 16.79 21.90 3.24
CA GLN A 218 17.85 22.43 4.09
C GLN A 218 18.16 23.90 3.78
N LYS A 219 18.15 24.30 2.51
CA LYS A 219 18.32 25.71 2.12
C LYS A 219 17.17 26.59 2.64
N GLN A 220 15.94 26.14 2.46
CA GLN A 220 14.76 26.86 2.99
C GLN A 220 14.84 27.05 4.48
N LYS A 221 15.29 26.03 5.20
CA LYS A 221 15.45 26.05 6.64
C LYS A 221 16.53 27.05 7.08
N ARG A 222 17.72 26.98 6.47
CA ARG A 222 18.80 27.96 6.77
C ARG A 222 18.33 29.38 6.52
N PHE A 223 17.65 29.62 5.40
CA PHE A 223 17.09 30.92 5.08
C PHE A 223 16.15 31.45 6.18
N ILE A 224 15.27 30.60 6.73
CA ILE A 224 14.36 30.96 7.82
C ILE A 224 15.15 31.32 9.09
N THR A 225 16.14 30.51 9.44
CA THR A 225 16.96 30.74 10.62
C THR A 225 17.78 32.04 10.51
N ASP A 226 18.44 32.22 9.38
CA ASP A 226 19.28 33.39 9.12
C ASP A 226 18.43 34.68 9.06
N ALA A 227 17.33 34.66 8.30
CA ALA A 227 16.38 35.78 8.25
C ALA A 227 15.83 36.16 9.64
N SER A 228 15.62 35.14 10.48
CA SER A 228 15.11 35.37 11.84
C SER A 228 16.14 36.06 12.73
N HIS A 229 17.40 35.69 12.63
CA HIS A 229 18.48 36.40 13.34
C HIS A 229 18.66 37.84 12.84
N GLU A 230 18.62 38.04 11.53
CA GLU A 230 18.72 39.37 10.93
C GLU A 230 17.52 40.28 11.19
N LEU A 231 16.33 39.72 11.49
CA LEU A 231 15.15 40.47 11.89
C LEU A 231 15.10 40.81 13.39
N LYS A 232 15.68 40.00 14.26
CA LYS A 232 15.68 40.25 15.72
C LYS A 232 16.39 41.57 16.09
N THR A 233 17.52 41.84 15.48
CA THR A 233 18.33 43.02 15.74
C THR A 233 17.63 44.34 15.46
N PRO A 234 17.07 44.59 14.21
CA PRO A 234 16.32 45.79 13.94
C PRO A 234 15.05 45.95 14.77
N LEU A 235 14.36 44.84 15.10
CA LEU A 235 13.20 44.87 15.97
C LEU A 235 13.55 45.32 17.40
N ALA A 236 14.66 44.84 17.94
CA ALA A 236 15.17 45.26 19.24
C ALA A 236 15.54 46.77 19.29
N ILE A 237 16.13 47.28 18.19
CA ILE A 237 16.47 48.71 18.06
C ILE A 237 15.18 49.54 17.99
N ILE A 238 14.17 49.13 17.21
CA ILE A 238 12.89 49.84 17.16
C ILE A 238 12.19 49.86 18.53
N ALA A 239 12.20 48.73 19.24
CA ALA A 239 11.67 48.67 20.61
C ALA A 239 12.37 49.63 21.54
N ALA A 240 13.70 49.61 21.54
CA ALA A 240 14.51 50.50 22.39
C ALA A 240 14.27 52.00 22.06
N ASN A 241 14.16 52.36 20.80
CA ASN A 241 13.85 53.73 20.40
C ASN A 241 12.44 54.13 20.81
N ALA A 242 11.45 53.23 20.76
CA ALA A 242 10.10 53.49 21.27
C ALA A 242 10.09 53.67 22.78
N ASP A 243 10.92 52.92 23.53
CA ASP A 243 11.08 53.09 24.97
C ASP A 243 11.71 54.46 25.32
N VAL A 244 12.73 54.91 24.58
CA VAL A 244 13.35 56.23 24.76
C VAL A 244 12.34 57.38 24.49
N ILE A 245 11.56 57.28 23.41
CA ILE A 245 10.50 58.27 23.14
C ILE A 245 9.48 58.33 24.26
N GLU A 246 9.06 57.21 24.81
CA GLU A 246 8.13 57.18 25.97
C GLU A 246 8.77 57.78 27.25
N MET A 247 10.08 57.61 27.44
CA MET A 247 10.78 58.23 28.59
C MET A 247 10.90 59.76 28.47
N GLU A 248 11.07 60.28 27.23
CA GLU A 248 11.27 61.68 26.98
C GLU A 248 9.95 62.47 26.87
N GLU A 249 8.95 61.89 26.16
CA GLU A 249 7.68 62.59 25.81
C GLU A 249 6.46 62.04 26.55
N GLY A 250 6.61 60.96 27.30
CA GLY A 250 5.52 60.20 27.92
C GLY A 250 4.87 59.18 26.99
N GLU A 251 4.01 58.32 27.56
CA GLU A 251 3.29 57.28 26.83
C GLU A 251 2.27 57.91 25.84
N SER A 252 2.40 57.58 24.58
CA SER A 252 1.47 57.98 23.50
C SER A 252 0.80 56.79 22.87
N GLU A 253 -0.35 56.99 22.23
CA GLU A 253 -1.01 55.92 21.43
C GLU A 253 -0.11 55.41 20.31
N TRP A 254 0.77 56.24 19.78
CA TRP A 254 1.70 55.89 18.70
C TRP A 254 2.84 55.03 19.22
N SER A 255 3.48 55.37 20.34
CA SER A 255 4.55 54.58 20.95
C SER A 255 4.01 53.22 21.38
N LYS A 256 2.83 53.16 21.97
CA LYS A 256 2.14 51.93 22.33
C LYS A 256 1.83 51.07 21.14
N SER A 257 1.37 51.65 20.03
CA SER A 257 1.12 50.94 18.76
C SER A 257 2.40 50.36 18.20
N ILE A 258 3.49 51.14 18.16
CA ILE A 258 4.81 50.67 17.68
C ILE A 258 5.30 49.48 18.53
N LYS A 259 5.28 49.57 19.85
CA LYS A 259 5.71 48.51 20.77
C LYS A 259 4.87 47.24 20.58
N ASN A 260 3.55 47.39 20.43
CA ASN A 260 2.68 46.26 20.13
C ASN A 260 3.01 45.58 18.78
N GLN A 261 3.33 46.34 17.74
CA GLN A 261 3.70 45.77 16.45
C GLN A 261 5.09 45.10 16.50
N VAL A 262 6.06 45.70 17.18
CA VAL A 262 7.39 45.10 17.40
C VAL A 262 7.30 43.80 18.17
N GLY A 263 6.55 43.78 19.30
CA GLY A 263 6.30 42.56 20.09
C GLY A 263 5.66 41.47 19.25
N ARG A 264 4.71 41.83 18.40
CA ARG A 264 4.04 40.92 17.48
C ARG A 264 4.97 40.33 16.41
N MET A 265 5.85 41.18 15.83
CA MET A 265 6.85 40.71 14.85
C MET A 265 7.90 39.83 15.53
N SER A 266 8.36 40.16 16.72
CA SER A 266 9.30 39.35 17.50
C SER A 266 8.75 37.95 17.79
N SER A 267 7.48 37.86 18.25
CA SER A 267 6.80 36.58 18.48
C SER A 267 6.63 35.77 17.17
N LEU A 268 6.36 36.42 16.04
CA LEU A 268 6.31 35.78 14.73
C LEU A 268 7.63 35.12 14.37
N VAL A 269 8.71 35.87 14.48
CA VAL A 269 10.07 35.41 14.20
C VAL A 269 10.46 34.24 15.10
N GLU A 270 10.19 34.33 16.39
CA GLU A 270 10.48 33.28 17.37
C GLU A 270 9.72 31.97 17.07
N ASN A 271 8.41 32.08 16.82
CA ASN A 271 7.60 30.93 16.48
C ASN A 271 8.05 30.28 15.15
N MET A 272 8.55 31.06 14.18
CA MET A 272 9.06 30.55 12.90
C MET A 272 10.36 29.77 13.06
N VAL A 273 11.28 30.24 13.91
CA VAL A 273 12.50 29.50 14.31
C VAL A 273 12.15 28.22 15.03
N GLU A 274 11.20 28.30 15.97
CA GLU A 274 10.75 27.15 16.76
C GLU A 274 10.18 26.05 15.89
N LEU A 275 9.28 26.39 14.93
CA LEU A 275 8.77 25.43 13.96
C LEU A 275 9.89 24.74 13.16
N THR A 276 10.90 25.51 12.76
CA THR A 276 12.02 25.01 11.99
C THR A 276 12.87 24.01 12.81
N ARG A 277 13.03 24.28 14.12
CA ARG A 277 13.75 23.38 15.05
C ARG A 277 12.96 22.10 15.35
N LEU A 278 11.65 22.20 15.58
CA LEU A 278 10.79 21.05 15.87
C LEU A 278 10.68 20.09 14.68
N ASP A 279 10.67 20.60 13.45
CA ASP A 279 10.70 19.78 12.22
C ASP A 279 11.93 18.87 12.11
N GLU A 280 13.01 19.18 12.83
CA GLU A 280 14.23 18.36 12.85
C GLU A 280 14.10 17.09 13.70
N GLY A 281 13.14 17.07 14.64
CA GLY A 281 13.10 16.03 15.67
C GLY A 281 14.35 16.02 16.54
N SER A 282 15.15 17.10 16.49
CA SER A 282 16.42 17.23 17.17
C SER A 282 16.28 18.02 18.45
N ASN A 283 16.83 17.47 19.53
CA ASN A 283 17.02 18.09 20.83
C ASN A 283 15.81 18.22 21.74
N LEU A 284 14.81 17.36 21.62
CA LEU A 284 13.85 17.19 22.72
C LEU A 284 14.53 16.42 23.85
N LEU A 285 14.49 16.96 25.04
CA LEU A 285 14.96 16.30 26.23
C LEU A 285 13.82 15.47 26.86
N PHE A 286 13.74 14.21 26.44
CA PHE A 286 12.71 13.31 26.95
C PHE A 286 13.06 12.81 28.33
N GLU A 287 12.31 13.28 29.31
CA GLU A 287 12.41 12.88 30.72
C GLU A 287 11.04 12.38 31.21
N ASP A 288 11.04 11.67 32.34
CA ASP A 288 9.82 11.27 33.00
C ASP A 288 9.25 12.49 33.76
N LEU A 289 8.08 12.96 33.35
CA LEU A 289 7.46 14.14 33.94
C LEU A 289 6.01 13.87 34.36
N ASP A 290 5.52 14.58 35.37
CA ASP A 290 4.09 14.60 35.71
C ASP A 290 3.37 15.63 34.90
N LEU A 291 2.69 15.15 33.83
CA LEU A 291 1.91 16.00 32.92
C LEU A 291 0.73 16.66 33.63
N SER A 292 0.16 16.00 34.66
CA SER A 292 -0.94 16.58 35.44
C SER A 292 -0.50 17.85 36.16
N THR A 293 0.67 17.82 36.77
CA THR A 293 1.26 18.99 37.43
C THR A 293 1.61 20.07 36.43
N ALA A 294 2.28 19.72 35.31
CA ALA A 294 2.67 20.69 34.31
C ALA A 294 1.45 21.42 33.70
N VAL A 295 0.34 20.70 33.41
CA VAL A 295 -0.90 21.30 32.89
C VAL A 295 -1.55 22.22 33.92
N LYS A 296 -1.66 21.81 35.20
CA LYS A 296 -2.24 22.61 36.27
C LYS A 296 -1.48 23.94 36.51
N GLU A 297 -0.17 23.85 36.71
CA GLU A 297 0.66 25.02 36.95
C GLU A 297 0.64 26.00 35.77
N THR A 298 0.66 25.46 34.55
CA THR A 298 0.54 26.31 33.35
C THR A 298 -0.83 26.98 33.29
N ALA A 299 -1.93 26.27 33.59
CA ALA A 299 -3.28 26.87 33.58
C ALA A 299 -3.41 27.94 34.69
N GLU A 300 -2.85 27.71 35.89
CA GLU A 300 -2.84 28.68 36.99
C GLU A 300 -2.10 29.96 36.63
N ALA A 301 -0.97 29.87 35.93
CA ALA A 301 -0.23 31.04 35.43
C ALA A 301 -1.04 31.94 34.48
N TYR A 302 -2.04 31.37 33.76
CA TYR A 302 -2.89 32.13 32.87
C TYR A 302 -4.16 32.70 33.50
N ASN A 303 -4.46 32.41 34.80
CA ASN A 303 -5.64 32.91 35.50
C ASN A 303 -5.68 34.43 35.54
N ALA A 304 -4.59 35.09 35.94
CA ALA A 304 -4.52 36.54 36.00
C ALA A 304 -4.81 37.21 34.64
N LEU A 305 -4.29 36.63 33.55
CA LEU A 305 -4.54 37.10 32.19
C LEU A 305 -6.01 36.91 31.77
N SER A 306 -6.61 35.75 32.10
CA SER A 306 -8.01 35.47 31.78
C SER A 306 -8.96 36.40 32.56
N GLU A 307 -8.70 36.69 33.83
CA GLU A 307 -9.48 37.61 34.66
C GLU A 307 -9.47 39.03 34.12
N THR A 308 -8.36 39.53 33.57
CA THR A 308 -8.28 40.85 32.95
C THR A 308 -9.24 40.97 31.75
N LYS A 309 -9.58 39.86 31.12
CA LYS A 309 -10.53 39.78 30.02
C LYS A 309 -11.96 39.38 30.47
N GLY A 310 -12.17 39.17 31.79
CA GLY A 310 -13.43 38.71 32.34
C GLY A 310 -13.80 37.28 31.96
N LEU A 311 -12.78 36.42 31.79
CA LEU A 311 -12.93 35.01 31.47
C LEU A 311 -12.48 34.14 32.67
N THR A 312 -13.10 32.99 32.84
CA THR A 312 -12.73 32.00 33.87
C THR A 312 -12.08 30.77 33.22
N ILE A 313 -11.06 30.20 33.88
CA ILE A 313 -10.43 28.95 33.49
C ILE A 313 -10.84 27.86 34.50
N ASN A 314 -11.54 26.83 34.00
CA ASN A 314 -11.96 25.69 34.80
C ASN A 314 -11.00 24.51 34.54
N VAL A 315 -10.28 24.09 35.58
CA VAL A 315 -9.24 23.04 35.46
C VAL A 315 -9.77 21.71 35.97
N ASN A 316 -9.95 20.73 35.11
CA ASN A 316 -10.38 19.36 35.42
C ASN A 316 -9.31 18.36 34.97
N VAL A 317 -8.26 18.24 35.78
CA VAL A 317 -7.06 17.45 35.50
C VAL A 317 -6.97 16.28 36.47
N GLU A 318 -7.00 15.04 35.92
CA GLU A 318 -6.76 13.81 36.68
C GLU A 318 -5.30 13.77 37.13
N SER A 319 -5.06 13.52 38.43
CA SER A 319 -3.72 13.52 39.02
C SER A 319 -2.91 12.27 38.66
N GLY A 320 -1.59 12.39 38.62
CA GLY A 320 -0.67 11.27 38.46
C GLY A 320 -0.60 10.70 36.99
N ILE A 321 -0.80 11.55 36.03
CA ILE A 321 -0.54 11.18 34.61
C ILE A 321 0.91 11.52 34.32
N LYS A 322 1.79 10.52 34.44
CA LYS A 322 3.21 10.64 34.12
C LYS A 322 3.47 10.24 32.67
N VAL A 323 4.27 11.01 31.98
CA VAL A 323 4.62 10.77 30.59
C VAL A 323 6.11 10.92 30.34
N LYS A 324 6.63 10.33 29.28
CA LYS A 324 7.98 10.59 28.80
C LYS A 324 7.95 11.70 27.76
N GLY A 325 8.53 12.85 28.05
CA GLY A 325 8.46 14.01 27.17
C GLY A 325 9.39 15.15 27.62
N ASP A 326 9.43 16.18 26.79
CA ASP A 326 10.13 17.44 27.08
C ASP A 326 9.16 18.37 27.82
N GLU A 327 9.42 18.60 29.12
CA GLU A 327 8.55 19.40 29.99
C GLU A 327 8.35 20.81 29.45
N ALA A 328 9.42 21.48 29.04
CA ALA A 328 9.36 22.86 28.54
C ALA A 328 8.48 22.96 27.29
N LYS A 329 8.58 21.98 26.40
CA LYS A 329 7.76 21.92 25.18
C LYS A 329 6.30 21.57 25.45
N LEU A 330 6.04 20.67 26.39
CA LEU A 330 4.66 20.34 26.76
C LEU A 330 3.98 21.50 27.51
N ARG A 331 4.70 22.23 28.38
CA ARG A 331 4.20 23.47 28.97
C ARG A 331 3.94 24.56 27.92
N GLN A 332 4.83 24.70 26.94
CA GLN A 332 4.66 25.62 25.80
C GLN A 332 3.40 25.27 24.99
N LEU A 333 3.17 23.99 24.72
CA LEU A 333 1.96 23.51 24.01
C LEU A 333 0.69 23.92 24.74
N VAL A 334 0.64 23.69 26.06
CA VAL A 334 -0.51 24.07 26.91
C VAL A 334 -0.69 25.59 26.92
N GLY A 335 0.38 26.34 27.07
CA GLY A 335 0.36 27.82 27.08
C GLY A 335 -0.16 28.38 25.75
N LEU A 336 0.30 27.87 24.60
CA LEU A 336 -0.17 28.31 23.29
C LEU A 336 -1.66 28.03 23.07
N LEU A 337 -2.16 26.90 23.60
CA LEU A 337 -3.60 26.58 23.53
C LEU A 337 -4.41 27.50 24.45
N LEU A 338 -3.92 27.82 25.63
CA LEU A 338 -4.57 28.74 26.56
C LEU A 338 -4.57 30.19 26.06
N ASP A 339 -3.43 30.66 25.52
CA ASP A 339 -3.36 31.99 24.88
C ASP A 339 -4.38 32.09 23.73
N ASN A 340 -4.46 31.07 22.90
CA ASN A 340 -5.46 31.01 21.83
C ASN A 340 -6.89 31.03 22.38
N ALA A 341 -7.17 30.24 23.43
CA ALA A 341 -8.49 30.20 24.05
C ALA A 341 -8.87 31.57 24.65
N ILE A 342 -7.99 32.21 25.42
CA ILE A 342 -8.23 33.54 26.01
C ILE A 342 -8.45 34.63 24.94
N LYS A 343 -7.73 34.52 23.83
CA LYS A 343 -7.77 35.50 22.76
C LYS A 343 -9.06 35.47 21.95
N TYR A 344 -9.56 34.25 21.71
CA TYR A 344 -10.70 34.04 20.83
C TYR A 344 -11.99 33.65 21.57
N SER A 345 -11.99 33.63 22.90
CA SER A 345 -13.20 33.39 23.68
C SER A 345 -14.15 34.60 23.60
N VAL A 346 -15.41 34.29 23.47
CA VAL A 346 -16.49 35.22 23.66
C VAL A 346 -16.89 35.21 25.12
N LYS A 347 -17.22 36.40 25.70
CA LYS A 347 -17.75 36.49 27.05
C LYS A 347 -19.10 35.78 27.11
N ASP A 348 -19.13 34.66 27.80
CA ASP A 348 -20.34 33.91 28.11
C ASP A 348 -20.36 33.71 29.63
N GLU A 349 -21.33 34.32 30.32
CA GLU A 349 -21.43 34.25 31.81
C GLU A 349 -21.66 32.83 32.30
N SER A 350 -22.12 31.93 31.45
CA SER A 350 -22.38 30.52 31.77
C SER A 350 -21.25 29.56 31.44
N ARG A 351 -20.22 29.97 30.65
CA ARG A 351 -19.18 29.09 30.10
C ARG A 351 -17.81 29.74 30.09
N GLY A 352 -16.89 29.16 30.83
CA GLY A 352 -15.49 29.53 30.82
C GLY A 352 -14.65 28.71 29.83
N ILE A 353 -13.34 28.94 29.89
CA ILE A 353 -12.33 28.09 29.23
C ILE A 353 -12.19 26.81 30.09
N GLU A 354 -12.31 25.65 29.46
CA GLU A 354 -12.18 24.35 30.12
C GLU A 354 -10.87 23.69 29.77
N VAL A 355 -10.09 23.32 30.78
CA VAL A 355 -8.86 22.50 30.66
C VAL A 355 -9.16 21.10 31.22
N PHE A 356 -9.05 20.11 30.39
CA PHE A 356 -9.40 18.75 30.74
C PHE A 356 -8.26 17.80 30.39
N LEU A 357 -7.77 17.01 31.39
CA LEU A 357 -6.80 15.96 31.16
C LEU A 357 -7.25 14.69 31.89
N LYS A 358 -7.50 13.62 31.15
CA LYS A 358 -7.92 12.33 31.74
C LYS A 358 -7.33 11.14 31.01
N LYS A 359 -7.23 10.02 31.74
CA LYS A 359 -6.92 8.70 31.16
C LYS A 359 -8.13 8.17 30.40
N LYS A 360 -7.88 7.63 29.20
CA LYS A 360 -8.91 7.04 28.34
C LYS A 360 -8.31 5.86 27.54
N SER A 361 -8.84 4.64 27.78
CA SER A 361 -8.48 3.44 27.00
C SER A 361 -6.96 3.20 26.86
N GLY A 362 -6.22 3.26 27.97
CA GLY A 362 -4.76 3.03 28.00
C GLY A 362 -3.88 4.19 27.54
N LYS A 363 -4.48 5.35 27.25
CA LYS A 363 -3.81 6.59 26.87
C LYS A 363 -4.41 7.76 27.63
N ALA A 364 -3.76 8.92 27.65
CA ALA A 364 -4.37 10.14 28.16
C ALA A 364 -4.78 11.07 27.01
N VAL A 365 -5.74 11.93 27.29
CA VAL A 365 -6.25 12.95 26.38
C VAL A 365 -6.28 14.29 27.10
N LEU A 366 -5.64 15.30 26.51
CA LEU A 366 -5.70 16.71 26.92
C LEU A 366 -6.67 17.43 26.00
N LYS A 367 -7.58 18.23 26.57
CA LYS A 367 -8.51 19.11 25.84
C LYS A 367 -8.47 20.49 26.44
N ILE A 368 -8.50 21.50 25.57
CA ILE A 368 -8.74 22.88 25.95
C ILE A 368 -9.87 23.36 25.07
N SER A 369 -10.95 23.81 25.72
CA SER A 369 -12.18 24.20 25.06
C SER A 369 -12.56 25.62 25.45
N ASN A 370 -13.06 26.41 24.52
CA ASN A 370 -13.51 27.77 24.78
C ASN A 370 -14.76 28.13 23.95
N PRO A 371 -15.65 29.00 24.48
CA PRO A 371 -16.76 29.54 23.70
C PRO A 371 -16.25 30.45 22.58
N ALA A 372 -16.80 30.31 21.38
CA ALA A 372 -16.43 31.13 20.23
C ALA A 372 -17.63 31.34 19.29
N GLU A 373 -17.64 32.45 18.57
CA GLU A 373 -18.69 32.79 17.59
C GLU A 373 -18.33 32.30 16.18
N GLY A 374 -19.36 32.20 15.36
CA GLY A 374 -19.20 31.86 13.94
C GLY A 374 -18.77 30.39 13.69
N LEU A 375 -18.95 29.52 14.68
CA LEU A 375 -18.66 28.10 14.56
C LEU A 375 -19.80 27.35 13.87
N SER A 376 -19.45 26.27 13.18
CA SER A 376 -20.36 25.22 12.72
C SER A 376 -19.92 23.86 13.30
N ILE A 377 -20.85 22.90 13.26
CA ILE A 377 -20.52 21.52 13.72
C ILE A 377 -19.64 20.84 12.68
N GLN A 378 -18.34 20.90 12.87
CA GLN A 378 -17.36 20.32 11.95
C GLN A 378 -15.98 20.12 12.60
N ASN A 379 -15.08 19.52 11.81
CA ASN A 379 -13.65 19.44 12.12
C ASN A 379 -12.97 20.75 11.68
N TYR A 380 -12.07 21.24 12.54
CA TYR A 380 -11.30 22.46 12.34
C TYR A 380 -9.78 22.20 12.31
N ASP A 381 -9.33 21.01 11.93
CA ASP A 381 -7.90 20.66 11.91
C ASP A 381 -7.07 21.59 11.00
N VAL A 382 -7.69 22.25 10.05
CA VAL A 382 -7.08 23.30 9.20
C VAL A 382 -6.50 24.46 10.00
N LEU A 383 -6.99 24.71 11.23
CA LEU A 383 -6.45 25.73 12.13
C LEU A 383 -5.00 25.47 12.57
N PHE A 384 -4.54 24.23 12.45
CA PHE A 384 -3.14 23.86 12.71
C PHE A 384 -2.21 24.07 11.49
N ASP A 385 -2.76 24.46 10.34
CA ASP A 385 -1.93 24.75 9.17
C ASP A 385 -1.22 26.10 9.34
N ARG A 386 0.04 26.16 8.85
CA ARG A 386 0.89 27.34 9.02
C ARG A 386 0.27 28.56 8.31
N PHE A 387 0.23 29.69 9.02
CA PHE A 387 -0.34 30.96 8.52
C PHE A 387 -1.84 30.93 8.22
N TYR A 388 -2.51 29.82 8.50
CA TYR A 388 -3.95 29.76 8.30
C TYR A 388 -4.69 30.62 9.33
N ARG A 389 -5.63 31.43 8.84
CA ARG A 389 -6.57 32.23 9.64
C ARG A 389 -7.93 32.24 8.94
N PRO A 390 -9.02 32.01 9.66
CA PRO A 390 -10.35 32.23 9.12
C PRO A 390 -10.54 33.70 8.69
N ASP A 391 -11.28 33.95 7.61
CA ASP A 391 -11.44 35.30 7.05
C ASP A 391 -12.05 36.29 8.06
N SER A 392 -12.94 35.83 8.93
CA SER A 392 -13.53 36.63 10.02
C SER A 392 -12.48 37.12 11.04
N SER A 393 -11.38 36.44 11.21
CA SER A 393 -10.33 36.82 12.18
C SER A 393 -9.25 37.75 11.58
N ARG A 394 -9.23 37.94 10.25
CA ARG A 394 -8.25 38.81 9.58
C ARG A 394 -8.40 40.29 9.94
N ASN A 395 -9.64 40.74 10.23
CA ASN A 395 -9.98 42.12 10.54
C ASN A 395 -9.99 42.44 12.07
N SER A 396 -9.72 41.46 12.93
CA SER A 396 -9.72 41.70 14.37
C SER A 396 -8.49 42.53 14.81
N LYS A 397 -8.67 43.55 15.61
CA LYS A 397 -7.59 44.37 16.21
C LYS A 397 -6.63 43.53 17.06
N GLU A 398 -7.05 42.39 17.53
CA GLU A 398 -6.28 41.41 18.32
C GLU A 398 -5.54 40.34 17.48
N GLY A 399 -5.27 40.61 16.21
CA GLY A 399 -4.76 39.70 15.19
C GLY A 399 -3.66 38.72 15.63
N GLY A 400 -3.91 37.44 15.51
CA GLY A 400 -2.94 36.37 15.68
C GLY A 400 -2.03 36.20 14.46
N THR A 401 -0.88 35.56 14.65
CA THR A 401 0.12 35.33 13.62
C THR A 401 -0.23 34.12 12.72
N GLY A 402 -1.17 33.27 13.16
CA GLY A 402 -1.50 31.99 12.47
C GLY A 402 -0.40 30.93 12.62
N ILE A 403 0.55 31.11 13.53
CA ILE A 403 1.67 30.18 13.72
C ILE A 403 1.51 29.38 15.02
N GLY A 404 0.92 29.95 16.08
CA GLY A 404 0.86 29.32 17.41
C GLY A 404 0.29 27.90 17.39
N LEU A 405 -0.82 27.67 16.69
CA LEU A 405 -1.42 26.33 16.59
C LEU A 405 -0.57 25.36 15.75
N SER A 406 0.17 25.84 14.76
CA SER A 406 1.11 24.99 14.01
C SER A 406 2.32 24.57 14.86
N VAL A 407 2.76 25.41 15.82
CA VAL A 407 3.75 25.03 16.85
C VAL A 407 3.17 23.95 17.76
N VAL A 408 1.92 24.11 18.23
CA VAL A 408 1.22 23.07 19.02
C VAL A 408 1.21 21.73 18.30
N LYS A 409 0.86 21.71 17.02
CA LYS A 409 0.87 20.49 16.18
C LYS A 409 2.26 19.89 16.08
N SER A 410 3.28 20.71 15.83
CA SER A 410 4.66 20.24 15.71
C SER A 410 5.21 19.67 17.04
N ILE A 411 4.90 20.29 18.18
CA ILE A 411 5.25 19.76 19.51
C ILE A 411 4.54 18.42 19.76
N ALA A 412 3.24 18.34 19.47
CA ALA A 412 2.47 17.11 19.61
C ALA A 412 3.05 15.96 18.74
N GLU A 413 3.32 16.22 17.46
CA GLU A 413 3.90 15.24 16.53
C GLU A 413 5.31 14.80 16.96
N ALA A 414 6.13 15.71 17.48
CA ALA A 414 7.46 15.39 18.01
C ALA A 414 7.41 14.45 19.22
N HIS A 415 6.32 14.51 20.02
CA HIS A 415 6.02 13.57 21.10
C HIS A 415 5.21 12.35 20.65
N SER A 416 4.97 12.19 19.35
CA SER A 416 4.12 11.12 18.80
C SER A 416 2.65 11.20 19.24
N TYR A 417 2.19 12.39 19.62
CA TYR A 417 0.80 12.69 19.93
C TYR A 417 0.06 13.22 18.70
N LYS A 418 -1.26 13.28 18.76
CA LYS A 418 -2.11 13.72 17.68
C LYS A 418 -2.91 14.96 18.10
N ALA A 419 -2.75 16.06 17.41
CA ALA A 419 -3.55 17.26 17.58
C ALA A 419 -4.76 17.25 16.67
N SER A 420 -5.92 17.68 17.18
CA SER A 420 -7.17 17.87 16.41
C SER A 420 -7.98 19.00 17.02
N ALA A 421 -8.79 19.67 16.19
CA ALA A 421 -9.72 20.70 16.61
C ALA A 421 -11.12 20.44 16.03
N TYR A 422 -12.17 20.67 16.82
CA TYR A 422 -13.55 20.45 16.37
C TYR A 422 -14.54 21.27 17.19
N SER A 423 -15.72 21.47 16.65
CA SER A 423 -16.90 21.93 17.38
C SER A 423 -18.04 20.91 17.24
N LYS A 424 -18.73 20.64 18.37
CA LYS A 424 -19.85 19.69 18.42
C LYS A 424 -21.22 20.37 18.56
N ASP A 425 -21.26 21.61 18.98
CA ASP A 425 -22.47 22.36 19.30
C ASP A 425 -22.53 23.73 18.62
N ALA A 426 -21.58 24.03 17.74
CA ALA A 426 -21.40 25.32 17.07
C ALA A 426 -21.24 26.53 18.04
N LYS A 427 -20.95 26.28 19.31
CA LYS A 427 -20.75 27.31 20.35
C LYS A 427 -19.38 27.20 21.02
N ILE A 428 -18.84 26.01 21.10
CA ILE A 428 -17.57 25.71 21.75
C ILE A 428 -16.61 25.12 20.72
N ILE A 429 -15.41 25.65 20.63
CA ILE A 429 -14.30 25.03 19.95
C ILE A 429 -13.47 24.23 20.94
N THR A 430 -13.07 23.02 20.56
CA THR A 430 -12.25 22.12 21.38
C THR A 430 -10.98 21.76 20.63
N PHE A 431 -9.84 22.06 21.24
CA PHE A 431 -8.53 21.59 20.82
C PHE A 431 -8.18 20.34 21.64
N GLU A 432 -7.88 19.26 20.98
CA GLU A 432 -7.68 17.95 21.60
C GLU A 432 -6.33 17.36 21.22
N ILE A 433 -5.51 17.00 22.21
CA ILE A 433 -4.27 16.27 22.04
C ILE A 433 -4.49 14.82 22.50
N LYS A 434 -4.37 13.89 21.57
CA LYS A 434 -4.65 12.46 21.76
C LYS A 434 -3.36 11.64 21.71
N ASP A 435 -3.53 10.34 22.00
CA ASP A 435 -2.49 9.33 21.92
C ASP A 435 -1.32 9.58 22.91
N ILE A 436 -1.58 10.33 23.97
CA ILE A 436 -0.60 10.57 25.04
C ILE A 436 -0.39 9.26 25.80
N LYS A 437 0.78 8.65 25.63
CA LYS A 437 1.16 7.44 26.36
C LYS A 437 1.64 7.84 27.72
N TYR A 438 0.98 7.34 28.77
CA TYR A 438 1.42 7.52 30.15
C TYR A 438 2.21 6.30 30.63
N ILE A 439 3.07 6.51 31.64
CA ILE A 439 3.95 5.51 32.25
C ILE A 439 3.25 4.93 33.48
#